data_b8c623183fd7fa6c11f011b5586f50ac
#
_entry.id   b8c623183fd7fa6c11f011b5586f50ac
#
_cell.length_a   1.000
_cell.length_b   1.000
_cell.length_c   1.000
_cell.angle_alpha   90.00
_cell.angle_beta   90.00
_cell.angle_gamma   90.00
#
_symmetry.space_group_name_H-M   'P 1'
#
loop_
_entity.id
_entity.type
_entity.pdbx_description
1 polymer ?
#
loop_
_entity_poly.entity_id
_entity_poly.type
_entity_poly.pdbx_seq_one_letter_code
_entity_poly.pdbx_strand_id
1 'polypeptide(L)'
;MVPAARVTAIDESLGESAVLLALAATARHALAAPGARPPELIVGHGVLGRLLARVALAEGAFAPTVWERNAARARSDGLYSVVAPDDDPRRDYRAVYDVSGDAAILDGLLDRLAPGGEIVLAGFYPGELSFDFPKAFMREARIRIAAEWKDSDMKAVLAHIDAGRLSLDGLVTHRHDAADAAQAYRRAFEDTDCLKMILDWRHAA
;
A
#
# COMPACT_ATOMS: atom_id res chain seq x y z
N MET A 1 -21.13 -17.65 12.57
CA MET A 1 -21.97 -16.45 12.66
C MET A 1 -21.07 -15.28 13.05
N VAL A 2 -21.13 -14.18 12.32
CA VAL A 2 -20.30 -12.97 12.58
C VAL A 2 -21.22 -11.89 13.20
N PRO A 3 -20.78 -11.18 14.27
CA PRO A 3 -21.56 -10.07 14.84
C PRO A 3 -21.83 -8.98 13.79
N ALA A 4 -23.05 -8.42 13.77
CA ALA A 4 -23.44 -7.39 12.81
C ALA A 4 -22.54 -6.15 12.84
N ALA A 5 -21.99 -5.80 14.00
CA ALA A 5 -21.02 -4.71 14.16
C ALA A 5 -19.68 -4.92 13.42
N ARG A 6 -19.44 -6.14 12.92
CA ARG A 6 -18.24 -6.50 12.13
C ARG A 6 -18.53 -6.67 10.64
N VAL A 7 -19.71 -6.24 10.21
CA VAL A 7 -20.15 -6.34 8.81
C VAL A 7 -20.38 -4.92 8.28
N THR A 8 -19.80 -4.64 7.13
CA THR A 8 -20.04 -3.38 6.40
C THR A 8 -20.83 -3.71 5.15
N ALA A 9 -21.97 -3.07 4.96
CA ALA A 9 -22.72 -3.14 3.71
C ALA A 9 -21.94 -2.39 2.63
N ILE A 10 -21.85 -2.98 1.45
CA ILE A 10 -21.18 -2.42 0.28
C ILE A 10 -22.13 -2.44 -0.91
N ASP A 11 -21.90 -1.53 -1.86
CA ASP A 11 -22.65 -1.50 -3.11
C ASP A 11 -22.28 -2.70 -3.99
N GLU A 12 -23.29 -3.36 -4.58
CA GLU A 12 -23.09 -4.52 -5.45
C GLU A 12 -22.30 -4.17 -6.73
N SER A 13 -22.31 -2.92 -7.17
CA SER A 13 -21.55 -2.44 -8.33
C SER A 13 -20.04 -2.57 -8.15
N LEU A 14 -19.54 -2.64 -6.92
CA LEU A 14 -18.11 -2.91 -6.63
C LEU A 14 -17.69 -4.31 -7.08
N GLY A 15 -18.61 -5.27 -7.15
CA GLY A 15 -18.34 -6.62 -7.61
C GLY A 15 -17.12 -7.23 -6.91
N GLU A 16 -16.22 -7.79 -7.69
CA GLU A 16 -15.00 -8.44 -7.18
C GLU A 16 -13.96 -7.42 -6.63
N SER A 17 -14.02 -6.17 -7.05
CA SER A 17 -13.14 -5.12 -6.51
C SER A 17 -13.34 -4.89 -5.02
N ALA A 18 -14.49 -5.32 -4.46
CA ALA A 18 -14.77 -5.26 -3.03
C ALA A 18 -13.72 -5.98 -2.16
N VAL A 19 -13.03 -6.99 -2.68
CA VAL A 19 -11.93 -7.68 -1.96
C VAL A 19 -10.75 -6.76 -1.65
N LEU A 20 -10.67 -5.60 -2.30
CA LEU A 20 -9.62 -4.60 -2.09
C LEU A 20 -9.95 -3.61 -0.97
N LEU A 21 -11.20 -3.54 -0.51
CA LEU A 21 -11.65 -2.53 0.45
C LEU A 21 -10.85 -2.56 1.76
N ALA A 22 -10.57 -3.75 2.30
CA ALA A 22 -9.77 -3.88 3.52
C ALA A 22 -8.35 -3.34 3.33
N LEU A 23 -7.70 -3.63 2.18
CA LEU A 23 -6.37 -3.08 1.85
C LEU A 23 -6.41 -1.57 1.61
N ALA A 24 -7.47 -1.07 0.98
CA ALA A 24 -7.66 0.38 0.81
C ALA A 24 -7.85 1.08 2.16
N ALA A 25 -8.61 0.46 3.08
CA ALA A 25 -8.77 0.96 4.44
C ALA A 25 -7.45 0.92 5.23
N THR A 26 -6.62 -0.13 5.04
CA THR A 26 -5.25 -0.20 5.61
C THR A 26 -4.37 0.93 5.05
N ALA A 27 -4.39 1.16 3.74
CA ALA A 27 -3.68 2.27 3.12
C ALA A 27 -4.12 3.62 3.72
N ARG A 28 -5.42 3.82 3.84
CA ARG A 28 -5.99 5.04 4.46
C ARG A 28 -5.57 5.18 5.92
N HIS A 29 -5.57 4.09 6.70
CA HIS A 29 -5.15 4.09 8.09
C HIS A 29 -3.70 4.56 8.26
N ALA A 30 -2.81 4.15 7.37
CA ALA A 30 -1.43 4.61 7.39
C ALA A 30 -1.33 6.14 7.23
N LEU A 31 -2.25 6.77 6.49
CA LEU A 31 -2.31 8.23 6.29
C LEU A 31 -2.99 8.97 7.43
N ALA A 32 -3.84 8.32 8.21
CA ALA A 32 -4.80 8.94 9.14
C ALA A 32 -4.25 9.22 10.54
N ALA A 33 -2.99 8.93 10.82
CA ALA A 33 -2.43 9.20 12.15
C ALA A 33 -2.41 10.70 12.45
N PRO A 34 -2.66 11.11 13.71
CA PRO A 34 -2.59 12.51 14.09
C PRO A 34 -1.24 13.13 13.75
N GLY A 35 -1.25 14.20 12.98
CA GLY A 35 -0.03 14.89 12.53
C GLY A 35 0.76 14.16 11.44
N ALA A 36 0.22 13.07 10.86
CA ALA A 36 0.84 12.40 9.75
C ALA A 36 0.96 13.36 8.54
N ARG A 37 2.10 13.29 7.86
CA ARG A 37 2.32 14.00 6.60
C ARG A 37 1.91 13.09 5.45
N PRO A 38 1.33 13.64 4.37
CA PRO A 38 1.09 12.87 3.14
C PRO A 38 2.41 12.28 2.62
N PRO A 39 2.37 11.11 1.95
CA PRO A 39 3.57 10.50 1.40
C PRO A 39 4.19 11.38 0.32
N GLU A 40 5.48 11.66 0.45
CA GLU A 40 6.29 12.22 -0.63
C GLU A 40 6.98 11.10 -1.41
N LEU A 41 7.28 9.99 -0.71
CA LEU A 41 7.82 8.76 -1.28
C LEU A 41 7.01 7.57 -0.76
N ILE A 42 6.64 6.68 -1.67
CA ILE A 42 6.09 5.35 -1.36
C ILE A 42 7.07 4.31 -1.87
N VAL A 43 7.42 3.34 -1.04
CA VAL A 43 8.37 2.28 -1.38
C VAL A 43 7.63 0.96 -1.57
N GLY A 44 7.64 0.46 -2.80
CA GLY A 44 6.89 -0.71 -3.25
C GLY A 44 5.62 -0.35 -4.03
N HIS A 45 5.50 -0.87 -5.24
CA HIS A 45 4.38 -0.63 -6.17
C HIS A 45 3.51 -1.89 -6.35
N GLY A 46 3.37 -2.68 -5.29
CA GLY A 46 2.39 -3.75 -5.19
C GLY A 46 0.96 -3.20 -4.98
N VAL A 47 0.00 -4.08 -4.70
CA VAL A 47 -1.40 -3.67 -4.52
C VAL A 47 -1.57 -2.61 -3.41
N LEU A 48 -0.87 -2.78 -2.28
CA LEU A 48 -0.96 -1.83 -1.17
C LEU A 48 -0.31 -0.48 -1.50
N GLY A 49 0.86 -0.48 -2.17
CA GLY A 49 1.52 0.76 -2.58
C GLY A 49 0.70 1.56 -3.59
N ARG A 50 0.07 0.87 -4.55
CA ARG A 50 -0.86 1.50 -5.51
C ARG A 50 -2.09 2.08 -4.81
N LEU A 51 -2.68 1.36 -3.86
CA LEU A 51 -3.81 1.87 -3.06
C LEU A 51 -3.39 3.06 -2.20
N LEU A 52 -2.22 3.02 -1.57
CA LEU A 52 -1.71 4.11 -0.76
C LEU A 52 -1.53 5.39 -1.59
N ALA A 53 -0.95 5.29 -2.80
CA ALA A 53 -0.83 6.43 -3.71
C ALA A 53 -2.19 6.98 -4.13
N ARG A 54 -3.12 6.11 -4.53
CA ARG A 54 -4.46 6.51 -4.96
C ARG A 54 -5.30 7.13 -3.82
N VAL A 55 -5.23 6.56 -2.62
CA VAL A 55 -5.92 7.11 -1.43
C VAL A 55 -5.34 8.46 -1.04
N ALA A 56 -4.00 8.61 -1.04
CA ALA A 56 -3.37 9.89 -0.76
C ALA A 56 -3.83 10.98 -1.73
N LEU A 57 -3.89 10.68 -3.03
CA LEU A 57 -4.43 11.59 -4.05
C LEU A 57 -5.91 11.90 -3.83
N ALA A 58 -6.73 10.90 -3.49
CA ALA A 58 -8.16 11.08 -3.20
C ALA A 58 -8.40 11.98 -1.97
N GLU A 59 -7.48 11.99 -1.01
CA GLU A 59 -7.46 12.88 0.16
C GLU A 59 -6.84 14.26 -0.13
N GLY A 60 -6.43 14.52 -1.39
CA GLY A 60 -5.93 15.83 -1.82
C GLY A 60 -4.42 16.04 -1.64
N ALA A 61 -3.65 14.98 -1.41
CA ALA A 61 -2.20 15.07 -1.37
C ALA A 61 -1.60 15.36 -2.76
N PHE A 62 -0.40 15.92 -2.79
CA PHE A 62 0.38 15.96 -4.02
C PHE A 62 0.78 14.54 -4.46
N ALA A 63 0.99 14.36 -5.77
CA ALA A 63 1.41 13.10 -6.33
C ALA A 63 2.76 12.66 -5.73
N PRO A 64 2.82 11.49 -5.08
CA PRO A 64 4.07 10.96 -4.52
C PRO A 64 4.98 10.45 -5.62
N THR A 65 6.28 10.35 -5.33
CA THR A 65 7.17 9.44 -6.03
C THR A 65 6.94 8.02 -5.50
N VAL A 66 6.92 7.03 -6.37
CA VAL A 66 6.81 5.62 -5.98
C VAL A 66 8.03 4.85 -6.46
N TRP A 67 8.67 4.11 -5.57
CA TRP A 67 9.78 3.24 -5.93
C TRP A 67 9.31 1.84 -6.28
N GLU A 68 9.82 1.33 -7.40
CA GLU A 68 9.62 -0.06 -7.83
C GLU A 68 10.87 -0.58 -8.53
N ARG A 69 11.38 -1.72 -8.07
CA ARG A 69 12.56 -2.38 -8.64
C ARG A 69 12.22 -3.23 -9.88
N ASN A 70 10.99 -3.76 -9.90
CA ASN A 70 10.54 -4.60 -11.00
C ASN A 70 9.95 -3.74 -12.13
N ALA A 71 10.63 -3.68 -13.27
CA ALA A 71 10.19 -2.91 -14.43
C ALA A 71 8.79 -3.32 -14.93
N ALA A 72 8.38 -4.58 -14.77
CA ALA A 72 7.03 -5.03 -15.13
C ALA A 72 5.95 -4.39 -14.27
N ARG A 73 6.26 -4.06 -13.00
CA ARG A 73 5.37 -3.36 -12.06
C ARG A 73 5.48 -1.84 -12.12
N ALA A 74 6.45 -1.27 -12.85
CA ALA A 74 6.67 0.17 -12.93
C ALA A 74 5.57 0.94 -13.68
N ARG A 75 4.64 0.25 -14.36
CA ARG A 75 3.52 0.89 -15.05
C ARG A 75 2.56 1.50 -14.05
N SER A 76 2.26 2.79 -14.22
CA SER A 76 1.24 3.52 -13.45
C SER A 76 0.12 3.98 -14.39
N ASP A 77 -0.97 4.45 -13.79
CA ASP A 77 -2.08 5.10 -14.48
C ASP A 77 -1.81 6.58 -14.84
N GLY A 78 -0.59 7.05 -14.64
CA GLY A 78 -0.18 8.43 -14.93
C GLY A 78 -0.49 9.42 -13.82
N LEU A 79 -1.10 8.98 -12.72
CA LEU A 79 -1.47 9.86 -11.60
C LEU A 79 -0.28 10.23 -10.70
N TYR A 80 0.79 9.44 -10.73
CA TYR A 80 2.03 9.64 -9.97
C TYR A 80 3.23 9.04 -10.71
N SER A 81 4.43 9.43 -10.30
CA SER A 81 5.67 8.92 -10.91
C SER A 81 6.10 7.62 -10.27
N VAL A 82 6.48 6.64 -11.09
CA VAL A 82 7.10 5.38 -10.65
C VAL A 82 8.52 5.33 -11.20
N VAL A 83 9.51 5.18 -10.33
CA VAL A 83 10.94 5.17 -10.69
C VAL A 83 11.67 4.04 -9.97
N ALA A 84 12.77 3.58 -10.53
CA ALA A 84 13.67 2.70 -9.79
C ALA A 84 14.37 3.49 -8.66
N PRO A 85 14.65 2.87 -7.50
CA PRO A 85 15.31 3.56 -6.39
C PRO A 85 16.63 4.24 -6.77
N ASP A 86 17.39 3.64 -7.70
CA ASP A 86 18.68 4.15 -8.15
C ASP A 86 18.55 5.35 -9.09
N ASP A 87 17.41 5.48 -9.77
CA ASP A 87 17.11 6.58 -10.69
C ASP A 87 16.56 7.81 -9.97
N ASP A 88 16.28 7.71 -8.66
CA ASP A 88 15.77 8.81 -7.87
C ASP A 88 16.93 9.57 -7.20
N PRO A 89 17.20 10.83 -7.61
CA PRO A 89 18.27 11.62 -7.01
C PRO A 89 17.89 12.27 -5.68
N ARG A 90 16.61 12.30 -5.29
CA ARG A 90 16.10 13.06 -4.15
C ARG A 90 16.61 12.50 -2.81
N ARG A 91 17.01 13.40 -1.88
CA ARG A 91 17.60 13.07 -0.57
C ARG A 91 17.02 13.89 0.60
N ASP A 92 15.79 14.39 0.43
CA ASP A 92 15.16 15.30 1.39
C ASP A 92 13.66 15.00 1.55
N TYR A 93 13.28 13.72 1.55
CA TYR A 93 11.91 13.31 1.77
C TYR A 93 11.48 13.56 3.21
N ARG A 94 10.38 14.27 3.43
CA ARG A 94 9.83 14.53 4.76
C ARG A 94 8.92 13.42 5.25
N ALA A 95 8.33 12.65 4.35
CA ALA A 95 7.46 11.52 4.66
C ALA A 95 7.68 10.39 3.64
N VAL A 96 8.18 9.26 4.14
CA VAL A 96 8.43 8.04 3.38
C VAL A 96 7.49 6.96 3.92
N TYR A 97 6.72 6.33 3.04
CA TYR A 97 5.83 5.23 3.41
C TYR A 97 6.36 3.94 2.79
N ASP A 98 6.80 3.02 3.63
CA ASP A 98 7.32 1.74 3.17
C ASP A 98 6.27 0.64 3.26
N VAL A 99 6.00 0.04 2.10
CA VAL A 99 5.12 -1.12 1.92
C VAL A 99 5.81 -2.23 1.12
N SER A 100 7.15 -2.19 1.07
CA SER A 100 7.95 -3.16 0.31
C SER A 100 8.02 -4.54 0.99
N GLY A 101 7.98 -4.57 2.33
CA GLY A 101 8.24 -5.78 3.11
C GLY A 101 9.73 -6.16 3.18
N ASP A 102 10.64 -5.31 2.69
CA ASP A 102 12.09 -5.52 2.73
C ASP A 102 12.66 -5.02 4.05
N ALA A 103 13.02 -5.95 4.96
CA ALA A 103 13.55 -5.62 6.28
C ALA A 103 14.91 -4.90 6.23
N ALA A 104 15.66 -4.98 5.13
CA ALA A 104 16.99 -4.38 4.97
C ALA A 104 16.94 -2.94 4.42
N ILE A 105 15.76 -2.41 4.11
CA ILE A 105 15.65 -1.14 3.39
C ILE A 105 15.89 0.11 4.26
N LEU A 106 15.78 0.01 5.59
CA LEU A 106 15.70 1.16 6.49
C LEU A 106 16.90 2.11 6.37
N ASP A 107 18.12 1.59 6.29
CA ASP A 107 19.32 2.43 6.18
C ASP A 107 19.32 3.25 4.89
N GLY A 108 18.87 2.64 3.79
CA GLY A 108 18.70 3.32 2.52
C GLY A 108 17.63 4.42 2.57
N LEU A 109 16.55 4.21 3.33
CA LEU A 109 15.51 5.22 3.52
C LEU A 109 15.99 6.36 4.42
N LEU A 110 16.76 6.07 5.46
CA LEU A 110 17.37 7.10 6.30
C LEU A 110 18.31 8.01 5.50
N ASP A 111 19.06 7.47 4.53
CA ASP A 111 19.90 8.27 3.64
C ASP A 111 19.11 9.23 2.73
N ARG A 112 17.83 8.96 2.52
CA ARG A 112 16.90 9.76 1.71
C ARG A 112 16.03 10.72 2.51
N LEU A 113 16.04 10.61 3.84
CA LEU A 113 15.14 11.35 4.72
C LEU A 113 15.65 12.79 4.97
N ALA A 114 14.75 13.76 4.93
CA ALA A 114 15.03 15.11 5.42
C ALA A 114 15.20 15.11 6.95
N PRO A 115 15.92 16.09 7.53
CA PRO A 115 15.93 16.29 8.98
C PRO A 115 14.51 16.41 9.56
N GLY A 116 14.21 15.70 10.64
CA GLY A 116 12.89 15.64 11.25
C GLY A 116 11.83 14.93 10.39
N GLY A 117 12.26 14.20 9.37
CA GLY A 117 11.38 13.41 8.52
C GLY A 117 10.86 12.14 9.18
N GLU A 118 9.84 11.53 8.60
CA GLU A 118 9.18 10.33 9.10
C GLU A 118 9.25 9.19 8.09
N ILE A 119 9.59 7.99 8.57
CA ILE A 119 9.40 6.73 7.86
C ILE A 119 8.20 6.02 8.48
N VAL A 120 7.19 5.74 7.66
CA VAL A 120 5.99 4.99 8.05
C VAL A 120 6.11 3.57 7.52
N LEU A 121 6.21 2.61 8.42
CA LEU A 121 6.24 1.19 8.10
C LEU A 121 4.81 0.67 8.06
N ALA A 122 4.28 0.46 6.87
CA ALA A 122 2.92 0.00 6.62
C ALA A 122 2.89 -1.34 5.86
N GLY A 123 4.04 -1.90 5.53
CA GLY A 123 4.21 -3.25 5.02
C GLY A 123 4.22 -4.30 6.13
N PHE A 124 4.28 -5.57 5.74
CA PHE A 124 4.52 -6.68 6.65
C PHE A 124 5.95 -7.18 6.47
N TYR A 125 6.68 -7.29 7.57
CA TYR A 125 8.09 -7.68 7.58
C TYR A 125 8.23 -9.00 8.33
N PRO A 126 8.81 -10.05 7.72
CA PRO A 126 8.85 -11.40 8.29
C PRO A 126 9.90 -11.59 9.39
N GLY A 127 10.63 -10.54 9.80
CA GLY A 127 11.71 -10.65 10.77
C GLY A 127 12.00 -9.37 11.52
N GLU A 128 13.13 -9.33 12.20
CA GLU A 128 13.58 -8.15 12.91
C GLU A 128 13.97 -7.04 11.94
N LEU A 129 13.62 -5.82 12.30
CA LEU A 129 14.05 -4.60 11.60
C LEU A 129 15.24 -4.01 12.34
N SER A 130 16.29 -3.70 11.61
CA SER A 130 17.48 -3.03 12.15
C SER A 130 17.82 -1.80 11.31
N PHE A 131 18.46 -0.83 11.92
CA PHE A 131 18.93 0.38 11.25
C PHE A 131 20.17 0.97 11.95
N ASP A 132 20.93 1.74 11.21
CA ASP A 132 22.08 2.50 11.72
C ASP A 132 21.57 3.67 12.58
N PHE A 133 21.63 3.50 13.91
CA PHE A 133 21.18 4.51 14.86
C PHE A 133 21.87 5.88 14.67
N PRO A 134 23.19 5.99 14.48
CA PRO A 134 23.86 7.26 14.16
C PRO A 134 23.23 8.01 12.99
N LYS A 135 22.88 7.32 11.90
CA LYS A 135 22.18 7.95 10.77
C LYS A 135 20.82 8.50 11.16
N ALA A 136 20.02 7.70 11.87
CA ALA A 136 18.70 8.10 12.34
C ALA A 136 18.79 9.29 13.32
N PHE A 137 19.75 9.24 14.24
CA PHE A 137 20.01 10.31 15.22
C PHE A 137 20.36 11.64 14.55
N MET A 138 21.28 11.64 13.59
CA MET A 138 21.69 12.84 12.87
C MET A 138 20.57 13.47 12.03
N ARG A 139 19.54 12.69 11.70
CA ARG A 139 18.35 13.15 10.97
C ARG A 139 17.17 13.50 11.88
N GLU A 140 17.28 13.29 13.20
CA GLU A 140 16.10 13.34 14.11
C GLU A 140 14.94 12.55 13.52
N ALA A 141 15.24 11.37 12.97
CA ALA A 141 14.30 10.58 12.22
C ALA A 141 13.15 10.07 13.12
N ARG A 142 11.95 10.06 12.57
CA ARG A 142 10.80 9.44 13.20
C ARG A 142 10.48 8.15 12.47
N ILE A 143 10.24 7.08 13.24
CA ILE A 143 9.78 5.79 12.67
C ILE A 143 8.44 5.49 13.31
N ARG A 144 7.43 5.29 12.47
CA ARG A 144 6.07 4.96 12.89
C ARG A 144 5.62 3.67 12.22
N ILE A 145 4.93 2.84 12.97
CA ILE A 145 4.33 1.61 12.46
C ILE A 145 2.84 1.87 12.27
N ALA A 146 2.31 1.51 11.12
CA ALA A 146 0.89 1.53 10.82
C ALA A 146 0.41 0.10 10.55
N ALA A 147 -0.65 -0.32 11.24
CA ALA A 147 -1.18 -1.68 11.12
C ALA A 147 -2.71 -1.66 11.14
N GLU A 148 -3.29 -2.60 10.40
CA GLU A 148 -4.74 -2.79 10.34
C GLU A 148 -5.51 -1.56 9.82
N TRP A 149 -6.76 -1.41 10.20
CA TRP A 149 -7.64 -0.29 9.88
C TRP A 149 -8.80 -0.20 10.89
N LYS A 150 -9.49 0.91 10.90
CA LYS A 150 -10.66 1.19 11.75
C LYS A 150 -11.90 1.43 10.89
N ASP A 151 -13.08 1.34 11.47
CA ASP A 151 -14.35 1.61 10.78
C ASP A 151 -14.36 2.99 10.10
N SER A 152 -13.71 3.99 10.70
CA SER A 152 -13.57 5.32 10.10
C SER A 152 -12.77 5.30 8.80
N ASP A 153 -11.79 4.41 8.68
CA ASP A 153 -10.97 4.28 7.48
C ASP A 153 -11.77 3.65 6.34
N MET A 154 -12.54 2.61 6.65
CA MET A 154 -13.46 1.98 5.69
C MET A 154 -14.51 2.97 5.18
N LYS A 155 -15.13 3.74 6.08
CA LYS A 155 -16.12 4.76 5.71
C LYS A 155 -15.52 5.83 4.80
N ALA A 156 -14.31 6.29 5.08
CA ALA A 156 -13.62 7.26 4.24
C ALA A 156 -13.31 6.71 2.85
N VAL A 157 -12.82 5.46 2.76
CA VAL A 157 -12.56 4.78 1.49
C VAL A 157 -13.82 4.68 0.66
N LEU A 158 -14.93 4.20 1.24
CA LEU A 158 -16.21 4.11 0.53
C LEU A 158 -16.69 5.47 0.05
N ALA A 159 -16.59 6.52 0.88
CA ALA A 159 -16.95 7.87 0.48
C ALA A 159 -16.09 8.43 -0.67
N HIS A 160 -14.81 8.04 -0.76
CA HIS A 160 -13.96 8.39 -1.90
C HIS A 160 -14.34 7.64 -3.17
N ILE A 161 -14.73 6.37 -3.06
CA ILE A 161 -15.21 5.56 -4.19
C ILE A 161 -16.53 6.12 -4.71
N ASP A 162 -17.49 6.35 -3.83
CA ASP A 162 -18.82 6.90 -4.17
C ASP A 162 -18.73 8.28 -4.85
N ALA A 163 -17.75 9.08 -4.44
CA ALA A 163 -17.48 10.37 -5.05
C ALA A 163 -16.64 10.31 -6.34
N GLY A 164 -16.28 9.11 -6.82
CA GLY A 164 -15.44 8.92 -8.00
C GLY A 164 -13.98 9.39 -7.85
N ARG A 165 -13.52 9.65 -6.61
CA ARG A 165 -12.14 10.09 -6.35
C ARG A 165 -11.14 8.95 -6.18
N LEU A 166 -11.63 7.74 -5.85
CA LEU A 166 -10.80 6.55 -5.67
C LEU A 166 -11.30 5.45 -6.59
N SER A 167 -10.47 5.02 -7.54
CA SER A 167 -10.70 3.83 -8.36
C SER A 167 -9.90 2.64 -7.81
N LEU A 168 -10.53 1.47 -7.83
CA LEU A 168 -9.91 0.17 -7.53
C LEU A 168 -9.53 -0.60 -8.80
N ASP A 169 -9.75 -0.04 -9.96
CA ASP A 169 -9.57 -0.69 -11.24
C ASP A 169 -8.12 -1.12 -11.50
N GLY A 170 -7.96 -2.26 -12.18
CA GLY A 170 -6.66 -2.80 -12.58
C GLY A 170 -5.83 -3.40 -11.44
N LEU A 171 -6.37 -3.49 -10.21
CA LEU A 171 -5.64 -4.06 -9.07
C LEU A 171 -5.93 -5.56 -8.87
N VAL A 172 -7.08 -6.05 -9.30
CA VAL A 172 -7.37 -7.49 -9.39
C VAL A 172 -6.84 -7.96 -10.74
N THR A 173 -5.73 -8.70 -10.73
CA THR A 173 -5.02 -9.12 -11.95
C THR A 173 -5.21 -10.59 -12.28
N HIS A 174 -5.48 -11.40 -11.27
CA HIS A 174 -5.57 -12.85 -11.43
C HIS A 174 -6.82 -13.41 -10.78
N ARG A 175 -7.31 -14.49 -11.38
CA ARG A 175 -8.51 -15.18 -10.95
C ARG A 175 -8.36 -16.68 -11.19
N HIS A 176 -8.71 -17.50 -10.21
CA HIS A 176 -8.71 -18.95 -10.28
C HIS A 176 -9.97 -19.51 -9.63
N ASP A 177 -10.38 -20.69 -10.07
CA ASP A 177 -11.38 -21.48 -9.35
C ASP A 177 -10.80 -21.89 -7.97
N ALA A 178 -11.65 -21.95 -6.95
CA ALA A 178 -11.24 -22.37 -5.62
C ALA A 178 -10.76 -23.83 -5.56
N ALA A 179 -11.23 -24.68 -6.49
CA ALA A 179 -10.74 -26.04 -6.65
C ALA A 179 -9.23 -26.10 -6.98
N ASP A 180 -8.71 -25.07 -7.64
CA ASP A 180 -7.30 -24.96 -8.02
C ASP A 180 -6.48 -24.10 -7.04
N ALA A 181 -6.96 -23.92 -5.81
CA ALA A 181 -6.35 -23.04 -4.81
C ALA A 181 -4.84 -23.25 -4.64
N ALA A 182 -4.35 -24.50 -4.63
CA ALA A 182 -2.92 -24.78 -4.48
C ALA A 182 -2.06 -24.15 -5.61
N GLN A 183 -2.56 -24.13 -6.85
CA GLN A 183 -1.89 -23.49 -7.97
C GLN A 183 -2.03 -21.96 -7.88
N ALA A 184 -3.21 -21.48 -7.53
CA ALA A 184 -3.50 -20.06 -7.36
C ALA A 184 -2.60 -19.43 -6.30
N TYR A 185 -2.38 -20.10 -5.16
CA TYR A 185 -1.48 -19.63 -4.11
C TYR A 185 -0.04 -19.55 -4.61
N ARG A 186 0.48 -20.59 -5.27
CA ARG A 186 1.82 -20.53 -5.85
C ARG A 186 1.96 -19.33 -6.80
N ARG A 187 1.02 -19.18 -7.74
CA ARG A 187 1.03 -18.06 -8.67
C ARG A 187 0.95 -16.71 -7.97
N ALA A 188 0.14 -16.57 -6.94
CA ALA A 188 -0.02 -15.31 -6.20
C ALA A 188 1.27 -14.83 -5.53
N PHE A 189 2.16 -15.76 -5.14
CA PHE A 189 3.41 -15.43 -4.44
C PHE A 189 4.65 -15.48 -5.34
N GLU A 190 4.62 -16.22 -6.45
CA GLU A 190 5.76 -16.41 -7.34
C GLU A 190 5.68 -15.53 -8.60
N ASP A 191 4.45 -15.21 -9.07
CA ASP A 191 4.24 -14.38 -10.26
C ASP A 191 4.33 -12.90 -9.89
N THR A 192 5.37 -12.24 -10.38
CA THR A 192 5.60 -10.81 -10.14
C THR A 192 4.52 -9.91 -10.74
N ASP A 193 3.75 -10.39 -11.72
CA ASP A 193 2.65 -9.64 -12.32
C ASP A 193 1.33 -9.78 -11.52
N CYS A 194 1.30 -10.70 -10.54
CA CYS A 194 0.15 -10.86 -9.67
C CYS A 194 0.10 -9.75 -8.62
N LEU A 195 -0.82 -8.80 -8.77
CA LEU A 195 -1.11 -7.79 -7.75
C LEU A 195 -2.13 -8.33 -6.73
N LYS A 196 -3.26 -8.82 -7.22
CA LYS A 196 -4.29 -9.45 -6.40
C LYS A 196 -4.88 -10.65 -7.11
N MET A 197 -4.85 -11.78 -6.43
CA MET A 197 -5.50 -13.03 -6.82
C MET A 197 -6.89 -13.12 -6.19
N ILE A 198 -7.88 -13.54 -6.96
CA ILE A 198 -9.20 -13.94 -6.47
C ILE A 198 -9.36 -15.44 -6.64
N LEU A 199 -9.87 -16.11 -5.60
CA LEU A 199 -10.38 -17.46 -5.66
C LEU A 199 -11.91 -17.41 -5.81
N ASP A 200 -12.40 -17.94 -6.92
CA ASP A 200 -13.84 -18.01 -7.20
C ASP A 200 -14.43 -19.29 -6.60
N TRP A 201 -15.36 -19.14 -5.69
CA TRP A 201 -16.04 -20.24 -5.01
C TRP A 201 -17.38 -20.62 -5.64
N ARG A 202 -17.84 -19.91 -6.67
CA ARG A 202 -19.16 -20.13 -7.26
C ARG A 202 -19.36 -21.52 -7.87
N HIS A 203 -18.25 -22.18 -8.24
CA HIS A 203 -18.24 -23.50 -8.83
C HIS A 203 -17.59 -24.56 -7.92
N ALA A 204 -17.16 -24.20 -6.70
CA ALA A 204 -16.64 -25.15 -5.73
C ALA A 204 -17.81 -25.89 -5.10
N ALA A 205 -17.95 -27.18 -5.45
CA ALA A 205 -18.95 -28.10 -4.90
C ALA A 205 -18.54 -28.56 -3.49
#